data_68dcb11da5c1f2baffac9d5ced504a0f
#
_entry.id   68dcb11da5c1f2baffac9d5ced504a0f
#
_cell.length_a   1.000
_cell.length_b   1.000
_cell.length_c   1.000
_cell.angle_alpha   90.00
_cell.angle_beta   90.00
_cell.angle_gamma   90.00
#
_symmetry.space_group_name_H-M   'P 1'
#
loop_
_entity.id
_entity.type
_entity.pdbx_description
1 polymer ?
#
loop_
_entity_poly.entity_id
_entity_poly.type
_entity_poly.pdbx_seq_one_letter_code
_entity_poly.pdbx_strand_id
1 'polypeptide(L)'
;GDFHAITSAHNLLSALIDNHIYWGNKLNIDVRRIVWKRVMDMNDRALRSINVNLGGVANGFPREDGFDITVASEIMAIFCLANDLEDLEKRIGNITVAYTREKKPVFAKDLKAEGPMTVLLKEAIRPNVTQTLENNPAIIHGGPFANIAHGCNSVIATKAGLKLADYVVTEA
;
A
#
# COMPACT_ATOMS: atom_id res chain seq x y z
N GLY A 1 -13.39 -4.80 -2.19
CA GLY A 1 -12.34 -5.72 -2.58
C GLY A 1 -10.96 -5.22 -2.20
N ASP A 2 -9.97 -6.01 -2.55
CA ASP A 2 -8.57 -5.80 -2.15
C ASP A 2 -8.02 -4.45 -2.64
N PHE A 3 -8.32 -4.06 -3.88
CA PHE A 3 -7.88 -2.78 -4.44
C PHE A 3 -8.42 -1.58 -3.66
N HIS A 4 -9.69 -1.63 -3.27
CA HIS A 4 -10.28 -0.56 -2.46
C HIS A 4 -9.61 -0.44 -1.10
N ALA A 5 -9.40 -1.55 -0.41
CA ALA A 5 -8.72 -1.58 0.88
C ALA A 5 -7.28 -1.07 0.79
N ILE A 6 -6.54 -1.50 -0.24
CA ILE A 6 -5.15 -1.09 -0.50
C ILE A 6 -5.08 0.40 -0.82
N THR A 7 -5.95 0.91 -1.70
CA THR A 7 -6.04 2.35 -1.99
C THR A 7 -6.31 3.16 -0.73
N SER A 8 -7.25 2.71 0.11
CA SER A 8 -7.61 3.39 1.36
C SER A 8 -6.44 3.44 2.35
N ALA A 9 -5.76 2.30 2.58
CA ALA A 9 -4.62 2.23 3.47
C ALA A 9 -3.44 3.08 2.96
N HIS A 10 -3.16 3.01 1.66
CA HIS A 10 -2.08 3.76 1.03
C HIS A 10 -2.30 5.27 1.15
N ASN A 11 -3.49 5.76 0.81
CA ASN A 11 -3.82 7.18 0.84
C ASN A 11 -3.99 7.71 2.27
N LEU A 12 -4.38 6.86 3.24
CA LEU A 12 -4.33 7.24 4.65
C LEU A 12 -2.91 7.63 5.08
N LEU A 13 -1.89 6.87 4.67
CA LEU A 13 -0.50 7.19 4.99
C LEU A 13 -0.10 8.54 4.38
N SER A 14 -0.47 8.83 3.13
CA SER A 14 -0.24 10.14 2.51
C SER A 14 -0.90 11.27 3.30
N ALA A 15 -2.14 11.08 3.74
CA ALA A 15 -2.85 12.06 4.55
C ALA A 15 -2.19 12.26 5.92
N LEU A 16 -1.70 11.20 6.56
CA LEU A 16 -0.99 11.29 7.84
C LEU A 16 0.34 12.05 7.73
N ILE A 17 1.06 11.90 6.63
CA ILE A 17 2.29 12.68 6.35
C ILE A 17 1.94 14.17 6.27
N ASP A 18 0.97 14.56 5.45
CA ASP A 18 0.57 15.95 5.30
C ASP A 18 0.03 16.53 6.62
N ASN A 19 -0.77 15.76 7.36
CA ASN A 19 -1.26 16.15 8.68
C ASN A 19 -0.13 16.36 9.70
N HIS A 20 0.87 15.46 9.71
CA HIS A 20 2.02 15.59 10.59
C HIS A 20 2.81 16.88 10.32
N ILE A 21 3.03 17.21 9.05
CA ILE A 21 3.73 18.42 8.63
C ILE A 21 2.93 19.65 9.04
N TYR A 22 1.61 19.65 8.82
CA TYR A 22 0.72 20.75 9.15
C TYR A 22 0.72 21.08 10.66
N TRP A 23 0.70 20.07 11.52
CA TRP A 23 0.64 20.20 12.97
C TRP A 23 2.01 20.25 13.65
N GLY A 24 3.00 20.82 12.99
CA GLY A 24 4.28 21.20 13.59
C GLY A 24 5.47 20.31 13.25
N ASN A 25 5.29 19.29 12.42
CA ASN A 25 6.39 18.52 11.81
C ASN A 25 7.48 18.09 12.82
N LYS A 26 7.08 17.47 13.93
CA LYS A 26 7.99 17.05 15.00
C LYS A 26 9.10 16.08 14.55
N LEU A 27 8.87 15.34 13.47
CA LEU A 27 9.85 14.42 12.87
C LEU A 27 10.84 15.14 11.95
N ASN A 28 10.72 16.47 11.78
CA ASN A 28 11.59 17.27 10.93
C ASN A 28 11.66 16.80 9.46
N ILE A 29 10.52 16.36 8.92
CA ILE A 29 10.41 15.91 7.52
C ILE A 29 10.75 17.07 6.59
N ASP A 30 11.64 16.84 5.63
CA ASP A 30 11.85 17.77 4.51
C ASP A 30 10.73 17.53 3.48
N VAL A 31 9.87 18.52 3.31
CA VAL A 31 8.72 18.43 2.38
C VAL A 31 9.11 18.15 0.93
N ARG A 32 10.37 18.42 0.56
CA ARG A 32 10.95 18.12 -0.74
C ARG A 32 11.48 16.69 -0.85
N ARG A 33 11.45 15.93 0.25
CA ARG A 33 12.00 14.57 0.36
C ARG A 33 10.97 13.57 0.83
N ILE A 34 9.70 13.83 0.55
CA ILE A 34 8.62 12.85 0.72
C ILE A 34 8.69 11.93 -0.49
N VAL A 35 8.88 10.64 -0.24
CA VAL A 35 8.97 9.61 -1.30
C VAL A 35 7.67 8.83 -1.47
N TRP A 36 6.74 9.02 -0.55
CA TRP A 36 5.43 8.38 -0.56
C TRP A 36 4.43 9.23 -1.34
N LYS A 37 3.94 8.69 -2.46
CA LYS A 37 2.89 9.31 -3.28
C LYS A 37 1.51 8.79 -2.89
N ARG A 38 0.48 9.35 -3.49
CA ARG A 38 -0.87 8.82 -3.47
C ARG A 38 -1.03 7.71 -4.50
N VAL A 39 -2.12 6.97 -4.43
CA VAL A 39 -2.50 5.99 -5.45
C VAL A 39 -3.95 6.16 -5.88
N MET A 40 -4.22 5.73 -7.10
CA MET A 40 -5.55 5.65 -7.67
C MET A 40 -5.61 4.40 -8.54
N ASP A 41 -6.75 3.72 -8.58
CA ASP A 41 -6.94 2.55 -9.45
C ASP A 41 -7.29 3.00 -10.88
N MET A 42 -6.45 3.85 -11.43
CA MET A 42 -6.53 4.38 -12.78
C MET A 42 -5.15 4.82 -13.26
N ASN A 43 -4.79 4.48 -14.48
CA ASN A 43 -3.54 4.94 -15.09
C ASN A 43 -3.79 6.26 -15.82
N ASP A 44 -3.50 7.37 -15.16
CA ASP A 44 -3.61 8.70 -15.71
C ASP A 44 -2.26 9.42 -15.68
N ARG A 45 -1.72 9.69 -16.86
CA ARG A 45 -0.42 10.37 -17.01
C ARG A 45 -0.44 11.78 -16.42
N ALA A 46 -1.57 12.49 -16.47
CA ALA A 46 -1.69 13.85 -15.96
C ALA A 46 -1.57 13.91 -14.42
N LEU A 47 -1.85 12.81 -13.72
CA LEU A 47 -1.81 12.72 -12.27
C LEU A 47 -0.48 12.21 -11.71
N ARG A 48 0.50 11.91 -12.57
CA ARG A 48 1.80 11.35 -12.13
C ARG A 48 2.67 12.35 -11.40
N SER A 49 2.48 13.65 -11.67
CA SER A 49 3.19 14.74 -11.00
C SER A 49 2.23 15.93 -10.90
N ILE A 50 1.87 16.29 -9.68
CA ILE A 50 0.91 17.36 -9.38
C ILE A 50 1.41 18.17 -8.19
N ASN A 51 0.86 19.36 -8.01
CA ASN A 51 1.01 20.13 -6.79
C ASN A 51 -0.22 19.91 -5.90
N VAL A 52 0.01 19.58 -4.63
CA VAL A 52 -1.02 19.40 -3.62
C VAL A 52 -0.96 20.50 -2.55
N ASN A 53 -2.01 20.61 -1.75
CA ASN A 53 -2.14 21.54 -0.64
C ASN A 53 -2.15 23.03 -1.09
N LEU A 54 -2.61 23.32 -2.30
CA LEU A 54 -2.87 24.69 -2.75
C LEU A 54 -4.15 25.23 -2.08
N GLY A 55 -4.32 26.55 -2.07
CA GLY A 55 -5.51 27.19 -1.47
C GLY A 55 -5.25 27.94 -0.17
N GLY A 56 -4.00 28.25 0.11
CA GLY A 56 -3.57 29.08 1.24
C GLY A 56 -3.20 28.25 2.49
N VAL A 57 -2.81 28.98 3.54
CA VAL A 57 -2.22 28.39 4.75
C VAL A 57 -3.10 27.38 5.48
N ALA A 58 -4.41 27.49 5.34
CA ALA A 58 -5.36 26.57 5.96
C ALA A 58 -5.37 25.17 5.29
N ASN A 59 -4.84 25.04 4.08
CA ASN A 59 -4.81 23.79 3.30
C ASN A 59 -3.50 22.99 3.45
N GLY A 60 -2.55 23.47 4.24
CA GLY A 60 -1.28 22.79 4.47
C GLY A 60 -0.11 23.41 3.72
N PHE A 61 0.93 22.62 3.50
CA PHE A 61 2.15 23.04 2.82
C PHE A 61 2.12 22.60 1.35
N PRO A 62 2.14 23.52 0.38
CA PRO A 62 2.23 23.17 -1.02
C PRO A 62 3.48 22.31 -1.29
N ARG A 63 3.30 21.20 -1.99
CA ARG A 63 4.38 20.30 -2.38
C ARG A 63 4.06 19.53 -3.65
N GLU A 64 5.08 18.97 -4.25
CA GLU A 64 4.91 17.98 -5.30
C GLU A 64 4.39 16.65 -4.73
N ASP A 65 3.48 16.03 -5.44
CA ASP A 65 2.95 14.70 -5.20
C ASP A 65 2.55 14.08 -6.54
N GLY A 66 1.89 12.94 -6.52
CA GLY A 66 1.35 12.29 -7.70
C GLY A 66 0.48 11.10 -7.30
N PHE A 67 -0.14 10.51 -8.31
CA PHE A 67 -0.89 9.28 -8.16
C PHE A 67 -0.22 8.16 -8.95
N ASP A 68 0.28 7.14 -8.25
CA ASP A 68 0.68 5.88 -8.86
C ASP A 68 -0.57 4.98 -8.97
N ILE A 69 -0.50 3.93 -9.79
CA ILE A 69 -1.62 2.99 -9.89
C ILE A 69 -1.61 2.03 -8.69
N THR A 70 -2.79 1.74 -8.14
CA THR A 70 -2.94 0.93 -6.92
C THR A 70 -2.25 -0.43 -7.01
N VAL A 71 -2.34 -1.10 -8.15
CA VAL A 71 -1.75 -2.43 -8.38
C VAL A 71 -0.22 -2.45 -8.37
N ALA A 72 0.43 -1.31 -8.58
CA ALA A 72 1.88 -1.15 -8.53
C ALA A 72 2.37 -0.54 -7.22
N SER A 73 1.51 -0.42 -6.21
CA SER A 73 1.86 0.18 -4.93
C SER A 73 2.68 -0.74 -4.05
N GLU A 74 3.50 -0.15 -3.18
CA GLU A 74 4.25 -0.89 -2.17
C GLU A 74 3.31 -1.63 -1.21
N ILE A 75 2.13 -1.08 -0.90
CA ILE A 75 1.12 -1.77 -0.07
C ILE A 75 0.64 -3.04 -0.75
N MET A 76 0.39 -3.03 -2.06
CA MET A 76 0.01 -4.23 -2.80
C MET A 76 1.09 -5.31 -2.70
N ALA A 77 2.36 -4.95 -2.90
CA ALA A 77 3.48 -5.89 -2.79
C ALA A 77 3.62 -6.45 -1.37
N ILE A 78 3.59 -5.61 -0.34
CA ILE A 78 3.64 -6.02 1.06
C ILE A 78 2.48 -6.95 1.39
N PHE A 79 1.27 -6.61 0.97
CA PHE A 79 0.05 -7.39 1.18
C PHE A 79 0.17 -8.80 0.59
N CYS A 80 0.68 -8.92 -0.62
CA CYS A 80 0.86 -10.22 -1.27
C CYS A 80 2.00 -11.06 -0.67
N LEU A 81 3.02 -10.41 -0.08
CA LEU A 81 4.17 -11.09 0.53
C LEU A 81 4.00 -11.39 2.02
N ALA A 82 3.02 -10.80 2.69
CA ALA A 82 2.76 -11.03 4.11
C ALA A 82 2.30 -12.46 4.38
N ASN A 83 2.71 -13.00 5.53
CA ASN A 83 2.32 -14.34 5.98
C ASN A 83 1.01 -14.34 6.79
N ASP A 84 0.76 -13.28 7.50
CA ASP A 84 -0.39 -13.07 8.38
C ASP A 84 -0.56 -11.58 8.69
N LEU A 85 -1.51 -11.25 9.55
CA LEU A 85 -1.84 -9.87 9.89
C LEU A 85 -0.72 -9.18 10.69
N GLU A 86 -0.02 -9.91 11.55
CA GLU A 86 1.09 -9.36 12.36
C GLU A 86 2.30 -9.06 11.48
N ASP A 87 2.64 -9.96 10.56
CA ASP A 87 3.70 -9.74 9.57
C ASP A 87 3.36 -8.57 8.64
N LEU A 88 2.08 -8.44 8.24
CA LEU A 88 1.59 -7.31 7.46
C LEU A 88 1.82 -5.98 8.20
N GLU A 89 1.40 -5.87 9.45
CA GLU A 89 1.57 -4.67 10.29
C GLU A 89 3.05 -4.30 10.45
N LYS A 90 3.89 -5.27 10.74
CA LYS A 90 5.33 -5.08 10.88
C LYS A 90 5.98 -4.56 9.60
N ARG A 91 5.60 -5.11 8.43
CA ARG A 91 6.12 -4.68 7.13
C ARG A 91 5.66 -3.26 6.81
N ILE A 92 4.38 -2.95 7.02
CA ILE A 92 3.83 -1.60 6.85
C ILE A 92 4.59 -0.59 7.72
N GLY A 93 4.84 -0.92 8.98
CA GLY A 93 5.57 -0.05 9.89
C GLY A 93 6.99 0.32 9.40
N ASN A 94 7.60 -0.53 8.59
CA ASN A 94 8.96 -0.33 8.05
C ASN A 94 9.01 0.39 6.70
N ILE A 95 7.88 0.79 6.14
CA ILE A 95 7.85 1.60 4.92
C ILE A 95 8.56 2.93 5.16
N THR A 96 9.52 3.26 4.28
CA THR A 96 10.14 4.59 4.27
C THR A 96 9.21 5.57 3.56
N VAL A 97 8.77 6.61 4.25
CA VAL A 97 7.79 7.57 3.72
C VAL A 97 8.42 8.90 3.30
N ALA A 98 9.51 9.28 3.95
CA ALA A 98 10.19 10.55 3.73
C ALA A 98 11.60 10.52 4.30
N TYR A 99 12.33 11.62 4.11
CA TYR A 99 13.59 11.88 4.79
C TYR A 99 13.53 13.20 5.54
N THR A 100 14.27 13.27 6.66
CA THR A 100 14.46 14.53 7.40
C THR A 100 15.35 15.49 6.63
N ARG A 101 15.49 16.73 7.12
CA ARG A 101 16.45 17.70 6.58
C ARG A 101 17.89 17.21 6.66
N GLU A 102 18.20 16.36 7.66
CA GLU A 102 19.50 15.70 7.85
C GLU A 102 19.64 14.41 7.03
N LYS A 103 18.67 14.11 6.14
CA LYS A 103 18.64 12.91 5.27
C LYS A 103 18.47 11.59 6.03
N LYS A 104 17.92 11.60 7.24
CA LYS A 104 17.57 10.40 7.96
C LYS A 104 16.20 9.89 7.48
N PRO A 105 16.02 8.57 7.28
CA PRO A 105 14.73 8.03 6.86
C PRO A 105 13.67 8.20 7.96
N VAL A 106 12.44 8.45 7.54
CA VAL A 106 11.24 8.46 8.37
C VAL A 106 10.36 7.31 7.92
N PHE A 107 9.89 6.51 8.86
CA PHE A 107 9.12 5.31 8.61
C PHE A 107 7.63 5.51 8.95
N ALA A 108 6.77 4.67 8.40
CA ALA A 108 5.33 4.69 8.68
C ALA A 108 5.02 4.53 10.19
N LYS A 109 5.81 3.71 10.91
CA LYS A 109 5.71 3.54 12.37
C LYS A 109 6.02 4.81 13.16
N ASP A 110 6.87 5.71 12.63
CA ASP A 110 7.17 6.97 13.30
C ASP A 110 5.95 7.90 13.29
N LEU A 111 5.04 7.70 12.34
CA LEU A 111 3.73 8.35 12.22
C LEU A 111 2.61 7.56 12.94
N LYS A 112 2.91 6.39 13.51
CA LYS A 112 1.94 5.45 14.09
C LYS A 112 0.86 5.03 13.09
N ALA A 113 1.24 4.86 11.84
CA ALA A 113 0.32 4.59 10.74
C ALA A 113 0.04 3.08 10.56
N GLU A 114 0.94 2.21 11.03
CA GLU A 114 0.88 0.77 10.79
C GLU A 114 -0.42 0.13 11.29
N GLY A 115 -0.85 0.45 12.50
CA GLY A 115 -2.07 -0.08 13.10
C GLY A 115 -3.33 0.30 12.31
N PRO A 116 -3.62 1.60 12.11
CA PRO A 116 -4.75 2.05 11.31
C PRO A 116 -4.77 1.51 9.88
N MET A 117 -3.61 1.42 9.22
CA MET A 117 -3.51 0.85 7.87
C MET A 117 -3.82 -0.65 7.88
N THR A 118 -3.32 -1.38 8.86
CA THR A 118 -3.61 -2.82 9.03
C THR A 118 -5.08 -3.08 9.28
N VAL A 119 -5.76 -2.23 10.06
CA VAL A 119 -7.22 -2.33 10.26
C VAL A 119 -7.99 -2.20 8.94
N LEU A 120 -7.59 -1.28 8.06
CA LEU A 120 -8.21 -1.14 6.74
C LEU A 120 -8.00 -2.36 5.84
N LEU A 121 -6.91 -3.10 6.03
CA LEU A 121 -6.56 -4.30 5.26
C LEU A 121 -7.07 -5.62 5.88
N LYS A 122 -7.60 -5.57 7.10
CA LYS A 122 -7.95 -6.74 7.91
C LYS A 122 -8.88 -7.74 7.21
N GLU A 123 -9.89 -7.26 6.52
CA GLU A 123 -10.82 -8.16 5.81
C GLU A 123 -10.25 -8.62 4.46
N ALA A 124 -9.51 -7.73 3.78
CA ALA A 124 -8.89 -8.04 2.49
C ALA A 124 -7.80 -9.11 2.60
N ILE A 125 -7.12 -9.25 3.75
CA ILE A 125 -6.05 -10.26 3.94
C ILE A 125 -6.53 -11.71 3.83
N ARG A 126 -7.84 -11.95 3.83
CA ARG A 126 -8.44 -13.27 3.64
C ARG A 126 -8.60 -13.55 2.15
N PRO A 127 -7.99 -14.61 1.62
CA PRO A 127 -8.18 -14.99 0.22
C PRO A 127 -9.64 -15.29 -0.11
N ASN A 128 -10.06 -14.94 -1.32
CA ASN A 128 -11.37 -15.28 -1.83
C ASN A 128 -11.31 -16.63 -2.56
N VAL A 129 -12.18 -17.55 -2.19
CA VAL A 129 -12.33 -18.84 -2.88
C VAL A 129 -13.52 -18.75 -3.81
N THR A 130 -13.32 -19.10 -5.07
CA THR A 130 -14.35 -19.09 -6.11
C THR A 130 -14.28 -20.36 -6.94
N GLN A 131 -15.21 -20.52 -7.86
CA GLN A 131 -15.30 -21.66 -8.77
C GLN A 131 -15.21 -21.20 -10.21
N THR A 132 -14.37 -21.87 -11.01
CA THR A 132 -14.30 -21.64 -12.47
C THR A 132 -15.52 -22.20 -13.18
N LEU A 133 -15.69 -21.85 -14.47
CA LEU A 133 -16.76 -22.38 -15.31
C LEU A 133 -16.65 -23.90 -15.49
N GLU A 134 -15.45 -24.47 -15.37
CA GLU A 134 -15.17 -25.90 -15.42
C GLU A 134 -15.33 -26.59 -14.07
N ASN A 135 -15.88 -25.91 -13.07
CA ASN A 135 -16.09 -26.42 -11.71
C ASN A 135 -14.79 -26.72 -10.92
N ASN A 136 -13.69 -26.07 -11.27
CA ASN A 136 -12.45 -26.15 -10.51
C ASN A 136 -12.40 -25.04 -9.45
N PRO A 137 -11.82 -25.28 -8.25
CA PRO A 137 -11.62 -24.22 -7.27
C PRO A 137 -10.53 -23.26 -7.74
N ALA A 138 -10.73 -21.98 -7.48
CA ALA A 138 -9.74 -20.93 -7.69
C ALA A 138 -9.65 -20.03 -6.46
N ILE A 139 -8.44 -19.59 -6.12
CA ILE A 139 -8.19 -18.66 -5.01
C ILE A 139 -7.75 -17.33 -5.61
N ILE A 140 -8.48 -16.26 -5.28
CA ILE A 140 -8.20 -14.90 -5.75
C ILE A 140 -7.82 -14.05 -4.55
N HIS A 141 -6.63 -13.45 -4.60
CA HIS A 141 -6.12 -12.65 -3.50
C HIS A 141 -5.06 -11.64 -3.98
N GLY A 142 -5.25 -10.37 -3.66
CA GLY A 142 -4.41 -9.29 -4.17
C GLY A 142 -4.60 -9.05 -5.66
N GLY A 143 -3.57 -8.59 -6.35
CA GLY A 143 -3.59 -8.34 -7.78
C GLY A 143 -2.45 -7.45 -8.25
N PRO A 144 -1.19 -7.75 -7.88
CA PRO A 144 -0.05 -6.97 -8.35
C PRO A 144 0.19 -7.22 -9.84
N PHE A 145 0.90 -6.29 -10.49
CA PHE A 145 1.47 -6.57 -11.80
C PHE A 145 2.62 -7.57 -11.64
N ALA A 146 2.59 -8.68 -12.39
CA ALA A 146 3.58 -9.74 -12.31
C ALA A 146 5.02 -9.28 -12.59
N ASN A 147 5.20 -8.26 -13.41
CA ASN A 147 6.50 -7.71 -13.78
C ASN A 147 7.08 -6.67 -12.80
N ILE A 148 6.43 -6.41 -11.67
CA ILE A 148 6.90 -5.38 -10.72
C ILE A 148 7.82 -5.97 -9.66
N ALA A 149 7.37 -7.02 -8.95
CA ALA A 149 8.15 -7.59 -7.84
C ALA A 149 8.06 -9.11 -7.72
N HIS A 150 6.92 -9.69 -7.97
CA HIS A 150 6.61 -11.12 -7.85
C HIS A 150 5.39 -11.44 -8.72
N GLY A 151 5.06 -12.72 -8.90
CA GLY A 151 3.91 -13.15 -9.69
C GLY A 151 2.56 -12.63 -9.18
N CYS A 152 1.50 -12.82 -9.96
CA CYS A 152 0.14 -12.37 -9.67
C CYS A 152 -0.58 -13.20 -8.59
N ASN A 153 0.11 -13.57 -7.51
CA ASN A 153 -0.41 -14.36 -6.42
C ASN A 153 0.03 -13.80 -5.05
N SER A 154 -0.46 -14.42 -3.99
CA SER A 154 -0.04 -14.09 -2.63
C SER A 154 0.49 -15.31 -1.89
N VAL A 155 1.37 -15.08 -0.92
CA VAL A 155 1.92 -16.11 -0.04
C VAL A 155 0.80 -16.82 0.72
N ILE A 156 -0.18 -16.08 1.24
CA ILE A 156 -1.31 -16.65 2.00
C ILE A 156 -2.16 -17.54 1.10
N ALA A 157 -2.52 -17.08 -0.10
CA ALA A 157 -3.33 -17.87 -1.03
C ALA A 157 -2.60 -19.13 -1.48
N THR A 158 -1.33 -19.06 -1.81
CA THR A 158 -0.51 -20.22 -2.20
C THR A 158 -0.40 -21.23 -1.07
N LYS A 159 -0.11 -20.78 0.16
CA LYS A 159 -0.06 -21.68 1.34
C LYS A 159 -1.41 -22.33 1.64
N ALA A 160 -2.51 -21.60 1.47
CA ALA A 160 -3.85 -22.15 1.64
C ALA A 160 -4.14 -23.22 0.57
N GLY A 161 -3.85 -22.94 -0.69
CA GLY A 161 -4.00 -23.89 -1.79
C GLY A 161 -3.24 -25.19 -1.57
N LEU A 162 -1.97 -25.11 -1.14
CA LEU A 162 -1.12 -26.26 -0.83
C LEU A 162 -1.64 -27.15 0.32
N LYS A 163 -2.51 -26.59 1.17
CA LYS A 163 -3.18 -27.38 2.23
C LYS A 163 -4.51 -27.99 1.79
N LEU A 164 -5.10 -27.49 0.71
CA LEU A 164 -6.44 -27.86 0.26
C LEU A 164 -6.42 -28.77 -0.96
N ALA A 165 -5.32 -28.87 -1.69
CA ALA A 165 -5.22 -29.63 -2.93
C ALA A 165 -3.85 -30.30 -3.08
N ASP A 166 -3.81 -31.38 -3.88
CA ASP A 166 -2.57 -32.10 -4.20
C ASP A 166 -1.67 -31.29 -5.16
N TYR A 167 -2.27 -30.43 -5.97
CA TYR A 167 -1.58 -29.57 -6.94
C TYR A 167 -2.09 -28.14 -6.82
N VAL A 168 -1.17 -27.18 -6.85
CA VAL A 168 -1.47 -25.76 -6.93
C VAL A 168 -0.75 -25.16 -8.14
N VAL A 169 -1.50 -24.51 -9.01
CA VAL A 169 -0.96 -23.80 -10.18
C VAL A 169 -1.07 -22.30 -9.92
N THR A 170 0.04 -21.60 -10.00
CA THR A 170 0.11 -20.14 -9.85
C THR A 170 0.76 -19.52 -11.07
N GLU A 171 0.45 -18.27 -11.31
CA GLU A 171 1.18 -17.44 -12.28
C GLU A 171 2.43 -16.86 -11.61
N ALA A 172 3.57 -16.89 -12.30
CA ALA A 172 4.88 -16.41 -11.82
C ALA A 172 5.47 -15.35 -12.76
#